data_360fc2e862c65c06ba817b47d6665536
#
_entry.id   360fc2e862c65c06ba817b47d6665536
#
_cell.length_a   1.000
_cell.length_b   1.000
_cell.length_c   1.000
_cell.angle_alpha   90.00
_cell.angle_beta   90.00
_cell.angle_gamma   90.00
#
_symmetry.space_group_name_H-M   'P 1'
#
loop_
_entity.id
_entity.type
_entity.pdbx_description
1 polymer ?
#
loop_
_entity_poly.entity_id
_entity_poly.type
_entity_poly.pdbx_seq_one_letter_code
_entity_poly.pdbx_strand_id
1 'polypeptide(L)'
;MLYLNSDRLQEISQHAEQTYPEECCGLLIGKLDGLKKFITRIKPTVNAWQDQVTEYWPAETIYTTDKRYAIAPLVILETMKEVRDQDLSIIGVYHSHPDYPPHPSEFDRVYAWPEYSYVIVAVQQGKVKEILSWCLDEQQQFQAEDILLNN
;
A
#
# COMPACT_ATOMS: atom_id res chain seq x y z
N MET A 1 10.22 2.16 -11.19
CA MET A 1 9.06 2.44 -12.06
C MET A 1 8.00 1.36 -11.81
N LEU A 2 6.79 1.79 -11.57
CA LEU A 2 5.64 0.94 -11.25
C LEU A 2 4.65 0.97 -12.42
N TYR A 3 4.40 -0.21 -13.00
CA TYR A 3 3.48 -0.37 -14.14
C TYR A 3 2.19 -1.04 -13.68
N LEU A 4 1.05 -0.47 -14.05
CA LEU A 4 -0.26 -1.08 -13.83
C LEU A 4 -1.23 -0.61 -14.91
N ASN A 5 -2.28 -1.37 -15.14
CA ASN A 5 -3.32 -0.96 -16.07
C ASN A 5 -4.39 -0.10 -15.39
N SER A 6 -5.25 0.51 -16.18
CA SER A 6 -6.32 1.37 -15.68
C SER A 6 -7.30 0.64 -14.76
N ASP A 7 -7.55 -0.66 -15.00
CA ASP A 7 -8.46 -1.44 -14.16
C ASP A 7 -7.91 -1.59 -12.74
N ARG A 8 -6.62 -1.87 -12.61
CA ARG A 8 -5.96 -1.98 -11.27
C ARG A 8 -5.98 -0.63 -10.55
N LEU A 9 -5.72 0.44 -11.27
CA LEU A 9 -5.79 1.78 -10.71
C LEU A 9 -7.20 2.10 -10.21
N GLN A 10 -8.22 1.72 -10.98
CA GLN A 10 -9.61 1.89 -10.59
C GLN A 10 -9.98 1.06 -9.37
N GLU A 11 -9.53 -0.19 -9.27
CA GLU A 11 -9.75 -1.04 -8.09
C GLU A 11 -9.19 -0.38 -6.82
N ILE A 12 -7.96 0.14 -6.88
CA ILE A 12 -7.35 0.86 -5.75
C ILE A 12 -8.20 2.08 -5.37
N SER A 13 -8.58 2.88 -6.35
CA SER A 13 -9.37 4.09 -6.15
C SER A 13 -10.73 3.80 -5.52
N GLN A 14 -11.44 2.79 -6.01
CA GLN A 14 -12.73 2.38 -5.46
C GLN A 14 -12.60 1.90 -4.02
N HIS A 15 -11.59 1.09 -3.72
CA HIS A 15 -11.35 0.62 -2.36
C HIS A 15 -11.09 1.79 -1.40
N ALA A 16 -10.28 2.76 -1.83
CA ALA A 16 -9.99 3.94 -1.03
C ALA A 16 -11.23 4.79 -0.75
N GLU A 17 -12.07 5.01 -1.77
CA GLU A 17 -13.30 5.79 -1.60
C GLU A 17 -14.33 5.07 -0.75
N GLN A 18 -14.47 3.75 -0.89
CA GLN A 18 -15.41 2.94 -0.11
C GLN A 18 -15.02 2.84 1.38
N THR A 19 -13.73 2.91 1.69
CA THR A 19 -13.22 2.79 3.06
C THR A 19 -13.23 4.12 3.81
N TYR A 20 -13.24 5.24 3.08
CA TYR A 20 -13.28 6.58 3.68
C TYR A 20 -14.39 6.66 4.77
N PRO A 21 -14.19 7.24 5.96
CA PRO A 21 -13.07 8.09 6.37
C PRO A 21 -11.86 7.36 7.00
N GLU A 22 -11.83 6.05 6.95
CA GLU A 22 -10.70 5.27 7.43
C GLU A 22 -9.67 5.02 6.32
N GLU A 23 -8.43 4.71 6.71
CA GLU A 23 -7.41 4.27 5.75
C GLU A 23 -7.75 2.89 5.22
N CYS A 24 -7.78 2.75 3.89
CA CYS A 24 -7.75 1.43 3.26
C CYS A 24 -6.32 0.93 3.14
N CYS A 25 -6.16 -0.36 2.96
CA CYS A 25 -4.86 -0.96 2.65
C CYS A 25 -5.03 -2.23 1.83
N GLY A 26 -3.95 -2.62 1.16
CA GLY A 26 -3.93 -3.84 0.37
C GLY A 26 -2.56 -4.15 -0.19
N LEU A 27 -2.45 -5.29 -0.82
CA LEU A 27 -1.21 -5.81 -1.39
C LEU A 27 -1.19 -5.63 -2.91
N LEU A 28 -0.02 -5.26 -3.42
CA LEU A 28 0.28 -5.19 -4.85
C LEU A 28 1.02 -6.47 -5.24
N ILE A 29 0.44 -7.22 -6.16
CA ILE A 29 0.96 -8.52 -6.59
C ILE A 29 1.35 -8.44 -8.06
N GLY A 30 2.53 -8.97 -8.38
CA GLY A 30 3.00 -8.90 -9.75
C GLY A 30 4.39 -9.48 -9.95
N LYS A 31 5.07 -8.97 -10.96
CA LYS A 31 6.41 -9.42 -11.37
C LYS A 31 7.43 -8.30 -11.34
N LEU A 32 8.66 -8.69 -11.08
CA LEU A 32 9.81 -7.80 -11.16
C LEU A 32 10.61 -8.10 -12.44
N ASP A 33 11.05 -7.05 -13.12
CA ASP A 33 11.97 -7.14 -14.24
C ASP A 33 13.00 -6.01 -14.08
N GLY A 34 14.11 -6.34 -13.44
CA GLY A 34 15.10 -5.35 -13.02
C GLY A 34 14.49 -4.34 -12.05
N LEU A 35 14.53 -3.06 -12.42
CA LEU A 35 13.93 -1.96 -11.64
C LEU A 35 12.46 -1.70 -11.98
N LYS A 36 11.88 -2.47 -12.89
CA LYS A 36 10.48 -2.35 -13.30
C LYS A 36 9.62 -3.31 -12.49
N LYS A 37 8.51 -2.81 -12.01
CA LYS A 37 7.53 -3.58 -11.26
C LYS A 37 6.21 -3.58 -12.02
N PHE A 38 5.68 -4.75 -12.31
CA PHE A 38 4.44 -4.90 -13.08
C PHE A 38 3.35 -5.47 -12.18
N ILE A 39 2.36 -4.63 -11.84
CA ILE A 39 1.20 -5.08 -11.06
C ILE A 39 0.26 -5.86 -11.97
N THR A 40 0.00 -7.11 -11.61
CA THR A 40 -0.97 -7.96 -12.30
C THR A 40 -2.26 -8.12 -11.51
N ARG A 41 -2.19 -8.02 -10.17
CA ARG A 41 -3.34 -8.20 -9.29
C ARG A 41 -3.25 -7.30 -8.07
N ILE A 42 -4.41 -6.82 -7.63
CA ILE A 42 -4.58 -6.09 -6.37
C ILE A 42 -5.26 -7.03 -5.38
N LYS A 43 -4.82 -7.02 -4.14
CA LYS A 43 -5.51 -7.73 -3.06
C LYS A 43 -5.90 -6.74 -1.97
N PRO A 44 -7.14 -6.26 -1.96
CA PRO A 44 -7.66 -5.47 -0.86
C PRO A 44 -7.63 -6.28 0.45
N THR A 45 -7.24 -5.63 1.54
CA THR A 45 -7.19 -6.24 2.86
C THR A 45 -7.97 -5.40 3.87
N VAL A 46 -8.33 -6.02 4.98
CA VAL A 46 -8.91 -5.30 6.12
C VAL A 46 -7.82 -4.47 6.77
N ASN A 47 -8.14 -3.24 7.18
CA ASN A 47 -7.24 -2.48 8.05
C ASN A 47 -7.32 -3.07 9.46
N ALA A 48 -6.31 -3.84 9.84
CA ALA A 48 -6.22 -4.55 11.11
C ALA A 48 -5.53 -3.74 12.21
N TRP A 49 -5.43 -2.42 12.06
CA TRP A 49 -4.67 -1.57 13.00
C TRP A 49 -5.10 -1.74 14.44
N GLN A 50 -6.39 -1.67 14.73
CA GLN A 50 -6.88 -1.77 16.12
C GLN A 50 -6.61 -3.14 16.74
N ASP A 51 -6.63 -4.20 15.94
CA ASP A 51 -6.36 -5.56 16.40
C ASP A 51 -4.87 -5.81 16.63
N GLN A 52 -3.99 -5.11 15.91
CA GLN A 52 -2.56 -5.37 15.89
C GLN A 52 -1.74 -4.36 16.71
N VAL A 53 -2.26 -3.14 16.90
CA VAL A 53 -1.47 -2.04 17.46
C VAL A 53 -0.96 -2.31 18.87
N THR A 54 -1.77 -2.92 19.73
CA THR A 54 -1.40 -3.20 21.12
C THR A 54 -0.24 -4.19 21.20
N GLU A 55 -0.23 -5.18 20.31
CA GLU A 55 0.79 -6.23 20.29
C GLU A 55 2.10 -5.74 19.68
N TYR A 56 2.03 -5.10 18.50
CA TYR A 56 3.22 -4.78 17.71
C TYR A 56 3.71 -3.34 17.89
N TRP A 57 2.82 -2.40 18.22
CA TRP A 57 3.16 -0.98 18.32
C TRP A 57 2.46 -0.31 19.51
N PRO A 58 2.73 -0.76 20.76
CA PRO A 58 1.99 -0.24 21.92
C PRO A 58 2.13 1.28 22.12
N ALA A 59 3.23 1.88 21.68
CA ALA A 59 3.42 3.34 21.76
C ALA A 59 2.55 4.12 20.77
N GLU A 60 1.98 3.45 19.77
CA GLU A 60 1.17 4.04 18.72
C GLU A 60 -0.35 3.92 18.98
N THR A 61 -0.76 3.44 20.16
CA THR A 61 -2.18 3.20 20.49
C THR A 61 -3.04 4.48 20.51
N ILE A 62 -2.42 5.66 20.51
CA ILE A 62 -3.11 6.94 20.40
C ILE A 62 -3.70 7.20 19.03
N TYR A 63 -3.22 6.48 17.99
CA TYR A 63 -3.71 6.60 16.63
C TYR A 63 -4.82 5.60 16.33
N THR A 64 -5.74 5.97 15.47
CA THR A 64 -6.86 5.15 15.03
C THR A 64 -6.77 4.86 13.52
N THR A 65 -7.71 4.09 12.98
CA THR A 65 -7.73 3.62 11.60
C THR A 65 -7.86 4.72 10.54
N ASP A 66 -8.18 5.94 10.95
CA ASP A 66 -8.17 7.11 10.07
C ASP A 66 -6.77 7.73 9.89
N LYS A 67 -5.79 7.31 10.69
CA LYS A 67 -4.41 7.82 10.68
C LYS A 67 -3.36 6.72 10.58
N ARG A 68 -3.75 5.47 10.72
CA ARG A 68 -2.84 4.30 10.68
C ARG A 68 -3.52 3.13 9.99
N TYR A 69 -2.71 2.26 9.43
CA TYR A 69 -3.15 0.97 8.90
C TYR A 69 -2.19 -0.13 9.30
N ALA A 70 -2.70 -1.35 9.31
CA ALA A 70 -1.89 -2.56 9.41
C ALA A 70 -2.52 -3.67 8.57
N ILE A 71 -1.68 -4.44 7.89
CA ILE A 71 -2.10 -5.67 7.23
C ILE A 71 -1.71 -6.82 8.17
N ALA A 72 -2.70 -7.66 8.52
CA ALA A 72 -2.45 -8.78 9.42
C ALA A 72 -1.34 -9.68 8.89
N PRO A 73 -0.33 -10.05 9.70
CA PRO A 73 0.81 -10.88 9.26
C PRO A 73 0.38 -12.19 8.60
N LEU A 74 -0.69 -12.81 9.08
CA LEU A 74 -1.21 -14.05 8.51
C LEU A 74 -1.71 -13.86 7.07
N VAL A 75 -2.35 -12.71 6.78
CA VAL A 75 -2.81 -12.38 5.44
C VAL A 75 -1.63 -12.25 4.47
N ILE A 76 -0.55 -11.61 4.91
CA ILE A 76 0.69 -11.49 4.11
C ILE A 76 1.28 -12.88 3.83
N LEU A 77 1.40 -13.71 4.85
CA LEU A 77 1.96 -15.06 4.73
C LEU A 77 1.13 -15.94 3.78
N GLU A 78 -0.17 -15.95 3.94
CA GLU A 78 -1.08 -16.70 3.09
C GLU A 78 -1.00 -16.24 1.63
N THR A 79 -0.93 -14.92 1.41
CA THR A 79 -0.79 -14.36 0.07
C THR A 79 0.55 -14.75 -0.57
N MET A 80 1.63 -14.70 0.19
CA MET A 80 2.95 -15.14 -0.28
C MET A 80 2.92 -16.59 -0.78
N LYS A 81 2.27 -17.48 -0.03
CA LYS A 81 2.11 -18.89 -0.41
C LYS A 81 1.24 -19.05 -1.66
N GLU A 82 0.14 -18.34 -1.73
CA GLU A 82 -0.78 -18.38 -2.87
C GLU A 82 -0.12 -17.94 -4.17
N VAL A 83 0.57 -16.81 -4.17
CA VAL A 83 1.12 -16.21 -5.40
C VAL A 83 2.39 -16.89 -5.86
N ARG A 84 3.14 -17.53 -4.96
CA ARG A 84 4.38 -18.24 -5.29
C ARG A 84 4.16 -19.29 -6.38
N ASP A 85 3.06 -20.04 -6.28
CA ASP A 85 2.75 -21.09 -7.24
C ASP A 85 2.30 -20.55 -8.61
N GLN A 86 2.05 -19.24 -8.69
CA GLN A 86 1.64 -18.55 -9.92
C GLN A 86 2.82 -17.77 -10.56
N ASP A 87 4.03 -17.97 -10.08
CA ASP A 87 5.21 -17.19 -10.48
C ASP A 87 5.02 -15.68 -10.30
N LEU A 88 4.37 -15.32 -9.19
CA LEU A 88 4.12 -13.95 -8.79
C LEU A 88 4.69 -13.68 -7.39
N SER A 89 4.85 -12.42 -7.05
CA SER A 89 5.33 -11.98 -5.73
C SER A 89 4.48 -10.81 -5.23
N ILE A 90 4.49 -10.60 -3.93
CA ILE A 90 4.08 -9.32 -3.37
C ILE A 90 5.19 -8.33 -3.68
N ILE A 91 4.86 -7.27 -4.42
CA ILE A 91 5.83 -6.26 -4.88
C ILE A 91 5.61 -4.89 -4.26
N GLY A 92 4.59 -4.77 -3.43
CA GLY A 92 4.30 -3.52 -2.73
C GLY A 92 3.02 -3.56 -1.94
N VAL A 93 2.70 -2.41 -1.39
CA VAL A 93 1.52 -2.17 -0.56
C VAL A 93 0.87 -0.88 -1.04
N TYR A 94 -0.44 -0.78 -0.93
CA TYR A 94 -1.12 0.49 -1.08
C TYR A 94 -1.93 0.81 0.18
N HIS A 95 -2.08 2.09 0.47
CA HIS A 95 -2.99 2.58 1.51
C HIS A 95 -3.50 3.97 1.15
N SER A 96 -4.56 4.40 1.83
CA SER A 96 -5.14 5.71 1.59
C SER A 96 -4.86 6.68 2.74
N HIS A 97 -4.80 7.96 2.40
CA HIS A 97 -4.71 9.08 3.34
C HIS A 97 -6.02 9.87 3.29
N PRO A 98 -6.95 9.65 4.25
CA PRO A 98 -8.20 10.39 4.30
C PRO A 98 -7.96 11.84 4.70
N ASP A 99 -8.27 12.76 3.79
CA ASP A 99 -8.19 14.22 3.98
C ASP A 99 -6.79 14.77 4.29
N TYR A 100 -5.72 14.06 3.86
CA TYR A 100 -4.35 14.58 3.94
C TYR A 100 -3.50 14.11 2.74
N PRO A 101 -2.34 14.78 2.46
CA PRO A 101 -1.58 14.52 1.25
C PRO A 101 -1.01 13.11 1.14
N PRO A 102 -0.73 12.61 -0.08
CA PRO A 102 -0.23 11.25 -0.31
C PRO A 102 1.28 11.12 -0.09
N HIS A 103 1.77 11.67 1.03
CA HIS A 103 3.17 11.61 1.41
C HIS A 103 3.37 10.64 2.56
N PRO A 104 4.38 9.74 2.51
CA PRO A 104 4.59 8.75 3.56
C PRO A 104 4.93 9.41 4.90
N SER A 105 4.38 8.86 5.98
CA SER A 105 4.69 9.28 7.34
C SER A 105 6.03 8.71 7.80
N GLU A 106 6.54 9.22 8.92
CA GLU A 106 7.73 8.63 9.55
C GLU A 106 7.47 7.19 10.01
N PHE A 107 6.25 6.90 10.46
CA PHE A 107 5.85 5.53 10.80
C PHE A 107 5.90 4.62 9.56
N ASP A 108 5.40 5.08 8.41
CA ASP A 108 5.50 4.33 7.14
C ASP A 108 6.96 4.03 6.80
N ARG A 109 7.85 5.02 6.95
CA ARG A 109 9.27 4.88 6.63
C ARG A 109 9.98 3.86 7.51
N VAL A 110 9.74 3.89 8.81
CA VAL A 110 10.41 3.02 9.79
C VAL A 110 10.07 1.54 9.53
N TYR A 111 8.85 1.26 9.12
CA TYR A 111 8.37 -0.12 8.92
C TYR A 111 8.30 -0.52 7.44
N ALA A 112 8.84 0.29 6.54
CA ALA A 112 8.84 -0.03 5.11
C ALA A 112 9.90 -1.07 4.74
N TRP A 113 9.56 -1.89 3.76
CA TRP A 113 10.48 -2.88 3.18
C TRP A 113 11.23 -2.24 1.98
N PRO A 114 12.56 -2.41 1.89
CA PRO A 114 13.37 -1.71 0.89
C PRO A 114 12.99 -1.96 -0.57
N GLU A 115 12.46 -3.13 -0.88
CA GLU A 115 12.19 -3.53 -2.27
C GLU A 115 10.75 -3.27 -2.70
N TYR A 116 9.88 -2.85 -1.78
CA TYR A 116 8.47 -2.65 -2.06
C TYR A 116 8.18 -1.26 -2.65
N SER A 117 7.16 -1.20 -3.49
CA SER A 117 6.52 0.06 -3.85
C SER A 117 5.41 0.37 -2.84
N TYR A 118 5.32 1.62 -2.42
CA TYR A 118 4.29 2.11 -1.50
C TYR A 118 3.41 3.11 -2.24
N VAL A 119 2.24 2.65 -2.65
CA VAL A 119 1.25 3.49 -3.33
C VAL A 119 0.36 4.13 -2.27
N ILE A 120 0.30 5.45 -2.27
CA ILE A 120 -0.53 6.22 -1.34
C ILE A 120 -1.59 6.98 -2.12
N VAL A 121 -2.83 6.81 -1.69
CA VAL A 121 -4.01 7.40 -2.33
C VAL A 121 -4.58 8.50 -1.44
N ALA A 122 -4.48 9.74 -1.86
CA ALA A 122 -5.12 10.84 -1.16
C ALA A 122 -6.62 10.87 -1.50
N VAL A 123 -7.44 10.74 -0.47
CA VAL A 123 -8.91 10.80 -0.57
C VAL A 123 -9.39 12.06 0.13
N GLN A 124 -9.96 13.00 -0.60
CA GLN A 124 -10.47 14.25 -0.05
C GLN A 124 -11.99 14.24 -0.08
N GLN A 125 -12.61 14.34 1.10
CA GLN A 125 -14.06 14.35 1.24
C GLN A 125 -14.73 13.18 0.49
N GLY A 126 -14.12 11.99 0.57
CA GLY A 126 -14.65 10.76 -0.03
C GLY A 126 -14.30 10.54 -1.49
N LYS A 127 -13.50 11.42 -2.10
CA LYS A 127 -13.09 11.30 -3.51
C LYS A 127 -11.58 11.25 -3.66
N VAL A 128 -11.09 10.34 -4.50
CA VAL A 128 -9.66 10.25 -4.81
C VAL A 128 -9.20 11.53 -5.49
N LYS A 129 -8.16 12.14 -4.91
CA LYS A 129 -7.59 13.40 -5.38
C LYS A 129 -6.27 13.19 -6.10
N GLU A 130 -5.41 12.32 -5.55
CA GLU A 130 -4.07 12.11 -6.06
C GLU A 130 -3.58 10.71 -5.66
N ILE A 131 -2.78 10.10 -6.51
CA ILE A 131 -2.14 8.80 -6.23
C ILE A 131 -0.66 8.94 -6.55
N LEU A 132 0.19 8.66 -5.56
CA LEU A 132 1.64 8.67 -5.71
C LEU A 132 2.23 7.34 -5.29
N SER A 133 3.39 6.99 -5.85
CA SER A 133 4.16 5.82 -5.44
C SER A 133 5.53 6.22 -4.90
N TRP A 134 6.01 5.48 -3.93
CA TRP A 134 7.25 5.73 -3.19
C TRP A 134 8.04 4.45 -3.03
N CYS A 135 9.37 4.58 -3.07
CA CYS A 135 10.30 3.49 -2.77
C CYS A 135 11.38 3.99 -1.82
N LEU A 136 11.90 3.11 -0.96
CA LEU A 136 13.06 3.44 -0.13
C LEU A 136 14.34 3.42 -0.98
N ASP A 137 15.20 4.39 -0.76
CA ASP A 137 16.57 4.38 -1.27
C ASP A 137 17.52 3.62 -0.35
N GLU A 138 18.82 3.60 -0.68
CA GLU A 138 19.84 2.93 0.13
C GLU A 138 20.02 3.53 1.52
N GLN A 139 19.62 4.79 1.73
CA GLN A 139 19.64 5.46 3.03
C GLN A 139 18.32 5.33 3.78
N GLN A 140 17.41 4.45 3.31
CA GLN A 140 16.09 4.22 3.90
C GLN A 140 15.22 5.50 3.94
N GLN A 141 15.37 6.33 2.91
CA GLN A 141 14.52 7.50 2.71
C GLN A 141 13.61 7.26 1.50
N PHE A 142 12.35 7.66 1.61
CA PHE A 142 11.42 7.53 0.50
C PHE A 142 11.76 8.46 -0.65
N GLN A 143 11.78 7.89 -1.85
CA GLN A 143 11.92 8.63 -3.10
C GLN A 143 10.67 8.40 -3.94
N ALA A 144 10.23 9.44 -4.64
CA ALA A 144 9.10 9.33 -5.55
C ALA A 144 9.39 8.31 -6.66
N GLU A 145 8.43 7.47 -6.96
CA GLU A 145 8.50 6.46 -8.02
C GLU A 145 7.43 6.77 -9.06
N ASP A 146 7.80 6.73 -10.35
CA ASP A 146 6.85 6.97 -11.42
C ASP A 146 5.85 5.82 -11.54
N ILE A 147 4.57 6.18 -11.68
CA ILE A 147 3.47 5.27 -12.01
C ILE A 147 3.20 5.39 -13.51
N LEU A 148 3.31 4.26 -14.23
CA LEU A 148 3.12 4.20 -15.67
C LEU A 148 1.95 3.27 -16.00
N LEU A 149 1.01 3.78 -16.79
CA LEU A 149 -0.12 2.98 -17.22
C LEU A 149 0.28 2.10 -18.40
N ASN A 150 0.05 0.80 -18.28
CA ASN A 150 0.19 -0.17 -19.36
C ASN A 150 -1.18 -0.78 -19.65
N ASN A 151 -1.61 -0.67 -20.85
CA ASN A 151 -2.91 -1.24 -21.26
C ASN A 151 -2.75 -2.62 -21.90
#